data_7582f1ae67f726ba3676a283fabd9bce
#
_entry.id   7582f1ae67f726ba3676a283fabd9bce
#
_cell.length_a   1.000
_cell.length_b   1.000
_cell.length_c   1.000
_cell.angle_alpha   90.00
_cell.angle_beta   90.00
_cell.angle_gamma   90.00
#
_symmetry.space_group_name_H-M   'P 1'
#
loop_
_entity.id
_entity.type
_entity.pdbx_description
1 polymer ?
#
loop_
_entity_poly.entity_id
_entity_poly.type
_entity_poly.pdbx_seq_one_letter_code
_entity_poly.pdbx_strand_id
1 'polypeptide(L)'
;MAEALEKWPLELFSRLLPRIYQITEEINRRFQNEIQAKYPDNQDKVKSMAIIYDGQVKMAHLAIAAGFSVNGVARLHTEILKHQELKDFYEMMPEKFNNKTNGITQRRFLLHGNPKLAAWVTDKIGDEWITDLSKIDKLSVFVDDKKAQQEFMNIKFQNKVRLAKYIKEHNGVEVDPHSIFDVQVKRLHEYKRQLLNILHVMYLYNQLKKNPGMDMYPRTFIFGAKASAGYRRAKAIIKLINSVADVVNNDASIEGKIKVVFIENYRVSNAEIIFAAADVSEQISTASKEASGTGNMKFMLNGVRPFMPQFRTSTSFCLHSFFSFCSRRWQMCIRDSTITAFLSFSASA
;
A
#
# COMPACT_ATOMS: atom_id res chain seq x y z
N MET A 1 11.87 3.34 0.10
CA MET A 1 13.22 3.40 -0.50
C MET A 1 14.20 2.43 0.12
N ALA A 2 14.34 2.38 1.44
CA ALA A 2 15.33 1.51 2.09
C ALA A 2 15.29 0.03 1.65
N GLU A 3 14.10 -0.53 1.37
CA GLU A 3 13.96 -1.89 0.82
C GLU A 3 14.53 -2.04 -0.61
N ALA A 4 14.57 -0.96 -1.39
CA ALA A 4 15.08 -0.99 -2.77
C ALA A 4 16.60 -0.78 -2.85
N LEU A 5 17.21 -0.26 -1.79
CA LEU A 5 18.66 -0.05 -1.67
C LEU A 5 19.31 -1.20 -0.88
N GLU A 6 19.03 -2.41 -1.30
CA GLU A 6 19.49 -3.63 -0.67
C GLU A 6 21.03 -3.74 -0.68
N LYS A 7 21.58 -4.15 0.47
CA LYS A 7 23.01 -4.37 0.64
C LYS A 7 23.24 -5.78 1.19
N TRP A 8 24.25 -6.46 0.65
CA TRP A 8 24.62 -7.79 1.10
C TRP A 8 25.99 -7.77 1.76
N PRO A 9 26.17 -8.48 2.89
CA PRO A 9 27.51 -8.67 3.42
C PRO A 9 28.40 -9.37 2.40
N LEU A 10 29.60 -8.80 2.16
CA LEU A 10 30.54 -9.30 1.16
C LEU A 10 30.91 -10.77 1.37
N GLU A 11 31.19 -11.15 2.64
CA GLU A 11 31.52 -12.52 3.01
C GLU A 11 30.40 -13.50 2.63
N LEU A 12 29.15 -13.14 2.94
CA LEU A 12 28.00 -13.97 2.58
C LEU A 12 27.86 -14.12 1.06
N PHE A 13 27.96 -13.00 0.34
CA PHE A 13 27.80 -12.97 -1.11
C PHE A 13 28.90 -13.76 -1.84
N SER A 14 30.16 -13.57 -1.45
CA SER A 14 31.30 -14.26 -2.07
C SER A 14 31.29 -15.77 -1.80
N ARG A 15 30.88 -16.18 -0.58
CA ARG A 15 30.79 -17.58 -0.19
C ARG A 15 29.66 -18.32 -0.91
N LEU A 16 28.50 -17.72 -0.99
CA LEU A 16 27.32 -18.37 -1.60
C LEU A 16 27.33 -18.31 -3.12
N LEU A 17 27.89 -17.27 -3.70
CA LEU A 17 27.85 -16.98 -5.13
C LEU A 17 29.25 -16.63 -5.67
N PRO A 18 30.26 -17.53 -5.54
CA PRO A 18 31.66 -17.18 -5.82
C PRO A 18 31.90 -16.72 -7.25
N ARG A 19 31.24 -17.33 -8.24
CA ARG A 19 31.39 -16.91 -9.64
C ARG A 19 30.74 -15.58 -9.93
N ILE A 20 29.55 -15.34 -9.35
CA ILE A 20 28.85 -14.05 -9.48
C ILE A 20 29.64 -12.94 -8.78
N TYR A 21 30.25 -13.25 -7.64
CA TYR A 21 31.13 -12.32 -6.94
C TYR A 21 32.30 -11.88 -7.80
N GLN A 22 33.03 -12.81 -8.46
CA GLN A 22 34.14 -12.49 -9.37
C GLN A 22 33.70 -11.55 -10.50
N ILE A 23 32.53 -11.81 -11.09
CA ILE A 23 31.97 -10.97 -12.14
C ILE A 23 31.62 -9.57 -11.57
N THR A 24 31.00 -9.51 -10.40
CA THR A 24 30.64 -8.26 -9.74
C THR A 24 31.87 -7.43 -9.35
N GLU A 25 32.95 -8.10 -8.90
CA GLU A 25 34.23 -7.48 -8.58
C GLU A 25 34.86 -6.84 -9.81
N GLU A 26 34.88 -7.52 -10.95
CA GLU A 26 35.37 -6.97 -12.21
C GLU A 26 34.50 -5.80 -12.73
N ILE A 27 33.18 -5.90 -12.61
CA ILE A 27 32.28 -4.76 -12.94
C ILE A 27 32.58 -3.58 -12.02
N ASN A 28 32.74 -3.81 -10.71
CA ASN A 28 33.08 -2.76 -9.75
C ASN A 28 34.40 -2.08 -10.09
N ARG A 29 35.45 -2.86 -10.42
CA ARG A 29 36.76 -2.34 -10.82
C ARG A 29 36.67 -1.43 -12.05
N ARG A 30 35.96 -1.87 -13.10
CA ARG A 30 35.75 -1.07 -14.34
C ARG A 30 34.98 0.19 -14.02
N PHE A 31 33.91 0.09 -13.27
CA PHE A 31 33.06 1.23 -12.92
C PHE A 31 33.81 2.27 -12.05
N GLN A 32 34.62 1.82 -11.09
CA GLN A 32 35.48 2.72 -10.30
C GLN A 32 36.49 3.46 -11.20
N ASN A 33 37.08 2.80 -12.21
CA ASN A 33 37.97 3.44 -13.16
C ASN A 33 37.24 4.51 -14.01
N GLU A 34 35.99 4.26 -14.41
CA GLU A 34 35.18 5.26 -15.12
C GLU A 34 34.88 6.48 -14.24
N ILE A 35 34.54 6.25 -12.95
CA ILE A 35 34.32 7.35 -11.99
C ILE A 35 35.61 8.13 -11.79
N GLN A 36 36.73 7.46 -11.57
CA GLN A 36 38.05 8.08 -11.38
C GLN A 36 38.48 8.91 -12.60
N ALA A 37 38.22 8.40 -13.80
CA ALA A 37 38.53 9.15 -15.06
C ALA A 37 37.69 10.41 -15.19
N LYS A 38 36.41 10.37 -14.76
CA LYS A 38 35.52 11.54 -14.82
C LYS A 38 35.74 12.53 -13.67
N TYR A 39 36.18 12.04 -12.50
CA TYR A 39 36.38 12.82 -11.27
C TYR A 39 37.75 12.51 -10.66
N PRO A 40 38.89 12.88 -11.31
CA PRO A 40 40.23 12.47 -10.88
C PRO A 40 40.61 12.87 -9.48
N ASP A 41 40.12 14.02 -9.01
CA ASP A 41 40.45 14.59 -7.70
C ASP A 41 39.41 14.28 -6.60
N ASN A 42 38.41 13.44 -6.89
CA ASN A 42 37.31 13.19 -5.97
C ASN A 42 37.22 11.70 -5.55
N GLN A 43 38.10 11.28 -4.67
CA GLN A 43 38.13 9.92 -4.12
C GLN A 43 36.85 9.56 -3.34
N ASP A 44 36.16 10.54 -2.77
CA ASP A 44 34.92 10.30 -2.02
C ASP A 44 33.79 9.88 -2.98
N LYS A 45 33.70 10.44 -4.17
CA LYS A 45 32.76 9.96 -5.20
C LYS A 45 33.07 8.53 -5.64
N VAL A 46 34.35 8.19 -5.81
CA VAL A 46 34.73 6.79 -6.16
C VAL A 46 34.27 5.82 -5.09
N LYS A 47 34.42 6.15 -3.82
CA LYS A 47 34.00 5.32 -2.68
C LYS A 47 32.46 5.27 -2.53
N SER A 48 31.80 6.42 -2.60
CA SER A 48 30.35 6.53 -2.41
C SER A 48 29.57 5.77 -3.48
N MET A 49 30.02 5.83 -4.74
CA MET A 49 29.37 5.19 -5.89
C MET A 49 29.81 3.73 -6.11
N ALA A 50 30.87 3.27 -5.45
CA ALA A 50 31.37 1.90 -5.59
C ALA A 50 30.27 0.85 -5.33
N ILE A 51 30.28 -0.21 -6.14
CA ILE A 51 29.37 -1.36 -5.99
C ILE A 51 29.77 -2.18 -4.76
N ILE A 52 31.06 -2.41 -4.61
CA ILE A 52 31.66 -3.12 -3.45
C ILE A 52 32.44 -2.09 -2.64
N TYR A 53 31.98 -1.83 -1.42
CA TYR A 53 32.64 -0.92 -0.48
C TYR A 53 32.21 -1.24 0.96
N ASP A 54 33.11 -1.05 1.91
CA ASP A 54 32.88 -1.22 3.35
C ASP A 54 32.27 -2.59 3.70
N GLY A 55 32.86 -3.66 3.15
CA GLY A 55 32.42 -5.04 3.40
C GLY A 55 31.03 -5.39 2.89
N GLN A 56 30.47 -4.61 1.96
CA GLN A 56 29.13 -4.79 1.43
C GLN A 56 29.09 -4.74 -0.11
N VAL A 57 28.18 -5.51 -0.70
CA VAL A 57 27.77 -5.39 -2.11
C VAL A 57 26.47 -4.60 -2.17
N LYS A 58 26.49 -3.45 -2.84
CA LYS A 58 25.34 -2.55 -2.99
C LYS A 58 24.59 -2.90 -4.27
N MET A 59 23.46 -3.59 -4.14
CA MET A 59 22.72 -4.14 -5.29
C MET A 59 22.16 -3.06 -6.22
N ALA A 60 21.71 -1.92 -5.67
CA ALA A 60 21.24 -0.80 -6.49
C ALA A 60 22.38 -0.19 -7.31
N HIS A 61 23.59 -0.05 -6.77
CA HIS A 61 24.76 0.46 -7.49
C HIS A 61 25.14 -0.47 -8.63
N LEU A 62 25.16 -1.77 -8.39
CA LEU A 62 25.37 -2.78 -9.45
C LEU A 62 24.35 -2.66 -10.58
N ALA A 63 23.07 -2.54 -10.23
CA ALA A 63 21.98 -2.40 -11.20
C ALA A 63 22.11 -1.10 -12.03
N ILE A 64 22.50 0.01 -11.41
CA ILE A 64 22.70 1.30 -12.09
C ILE A 64 23.91 1.23 -13.03
N ALA A 65 25.02 0.64 -12.60
CA ALA A 65 26.23 0.50 -13.40
C ALA A 65 25.97 -0.39 -14.63
N ALA A 66 25.34 -1.55 -14.44
CA ALA A 66 25.10 -2.54 -15.50
C ALA A 66 23.87 -2.21 -16.38
N GLY A 67 22.87 -1.51 -15.86
CA GLY A 67 21.64 -1.18 -16.58
C GLY A 67 21.80 0.04 -17.49
N PHE A 68 21.01 0.10 -18.55
CA PHE A 68 20.97 1.25 -19.47
C PHE A 68 19.88 2.27 -19.11
N SER A 69 18.98 1.94 -18.17
CA SER A 69 17.87 2.79 -17.74
C SER A 69 17.61 2.66 -16.26
N VAL A 70 17.47 3.80 -15.57
CA VAL A 70 17.12 3.91 -14.16
C VAL A 70 15.84 4.71 -14.05
N ASN A 71 14.77 4.10 -13.54
CA ASN A 71 13.50 4.81 -13.42
C ASN A 71 13.01 4.91 -11.99
N GLY A 72 12.47 6.08 -11.65
CA GLY A 72 11.56 6.22 -10.55
C GLY A 72 10.16 5.72 -10.91
N VAL A 73 9.35 5.42 -9.90
CA VAL A 73 7.99 4.85 -10.07
C VAL A 73 6.87 5.85 -9.83
N ALA A 74 7.22 7.12 -9.58
CA ALA A 74 6.36 8.29 -9.56
C ALA A 74 7.23 9.54 -9.75
N ARG A 75 6.67 10.62 -10.31
CA ARG A 75 7.44 11.84 -10.61
C ARG A 75 8.19 12.38 -9.39
N LEU A 76 7.50 12.62 -8.28
CA LEU A 76 8.14 13.08 -7.04
C LEU A 76 9.28 12.16 -6.59
N HIS A 77 9.07 10.86 -6.69
CA HIS A 77 10.05 9.87 -6.29
C HIS A 77 11.27 9.87 -7.20
N THR A 78 11.06 10.06 -8.50
CA THR A 78 12.14 10.22 -9.49
C THR A 78 13.00 11.44 -9.15
N GLU A 79 12.40 12.57 -8.78
CA GLU A 79 13.15 13.76 -8.37
C GLU A 79 13.95 13.55 -7.08
N ILE A 80 13.38 12.80 -6.11
CA ILE A 80 14.12 12.40 -4.90
C ILE A 80 15.34 11.52 -5.25
N LEU A 81 15.17 10.56 -6.18
CA LEU A 81 16.29 9.74 -6.64
C LEU A 81 17.40 10.59 -7.28
N LYS A 82 17.04 11.51 -8.19
CA LYS A 82 17.98 12.38 -8.91
C LYS A 82 18.73 13.34 -8.02
N HIS A 83 18.04 13.96 -7.06
CA HIS A 83 18.61 15.09 -6.31
C HIS A 83 19.03 14.76 -4.88
N GLN A 84 18.71 13.56 -4.37
CA GLN A 84 19.03 13.13 -3.02
C GLN A 84 19.73 11.77 -2.98
N GLU A 85 18.99 10.68 -3.18
CA GLU A 85 19.46 9.31 -2.89
C GLU A 85 20.54 8.82 -3.87
N LEU A 86 20.44 9.18 -5.16
CA LEU A 86 21.33 8.75 -6.23
C LEU A 86 21.93 9.94 -6.98
N LYS A 87 22.12 11.07 -6.30
CA LYS A 87 22.59 12.32 -6.87
C LYS A 87 23.89 12.15 -7.67
N ASP A 88 24.90 11.50 -7.10
CA ASP A 88 26.18 11.29 -7.76
C ASP A 88 26.05 10.50 -9.06
N PHE A 89 25.18 9.48 -9.08
CA PHE A 89 24.88 8.69 -10.29
C PHE A 89 24.14 9.54 -11.33
N TYR A 90 23.19 10.38 -10.91
CA TYR A 90 22.49 11.28 -11.81
C TYR A 90 23.44 12.32 -12.43
N GLU A 91 24.34 12.91 -11.64
CA GLU A 91 25.37 13.83 -12.15
C GLU A 91 26.32 13.16 -13.14
N MET A 92 26.62 11.88 -12.95
CA MET A 92 27.50 11.11 -13.83
C MET A 92 26.82 10.66 -15.11
N MET A 93 25.56 10.21 -15.05
CA MET A 93 24.81 9.53 -16.12
C MET A 93 23.36 10.03 -16.19
N PRO A 94 23.10 11.35 -16.41
CA PRO A 94 21.76 11.92 -16.37
C PRO A 94 20.80 11.28 -17.38
N GLU A 95 21.30 10.85 -18.52
CA GLU A 95 20.55 10.22 -19.61
C GLU A 95 19.90 8.90 -19.23
N LYS A 96 20.45 8.18 -18.23
CA LYS A 96 19.85 6.94 -17.72
C LYS A 96 18.57 7.17 -16.93
N PHE A 97 18.40 8.35 -16.30
CA PHE A 97 17.34 8.60 -15.34
C PHE A 97 16.04 9.09 -15.99
N ASN A 98 14.97 8.37 -15.73
CA ASN A 98 13.64 8.71 -16.24
C ASN A 98 12.55 8.34 -15.25
N ASN A 99 11.30 8.69 -15.55
CA ASN A 99 10.13 8.34 -14.74
C ASN A 99 9.21 7.38 -15.48
N LYS A 100 8.79 6.30 -14.82
CA LYS A 100 7.74 5.40 -15.27
C LYS A 100 6.75 5.25 -14.12
N THR A 101 5.71 6.09 -14.11
CA THR A 101 4.70 6.07 -13.06
C THR A 101 4.01 4.72 -13.00
N ASN A 102 3.96 4.12 -11.80
CA ASN A 102 3.23 2.88 -11.57
C ASN A 102 1.76 3.03 -11.90
N GLY A 103 1.18 1.98 -12.42
CA GLY A 103 -0.25 1.87 -12.69
C GLY A 103 -0.78 0.50 -12.28
N ILE A 104 -2.06 0.30 -12.52
CA ILE A 104 -2.76 -0.97 -12.33
C ILE A 104 -3.55 -1.32 -13.59
N THR A 105 -3.87 -2.59 -13.78
CA THR A 105 -4.77 -3.00 -14.85
C THR A 105 -6.20 -3.19 -14.34
N GLN A 106 -7.16 -2.50 -14.95
CA GLN A 106 -8.58 -2.63 -14.67
C GLN A 106 -9.12 -4.00 -15.03
N ARG A 107 -8.48 -4.70 -15.97
CA ARG A 107 -8.86 -6.06 -16.35
C ARG A 107 -8.71 -7.03 -15.19
N ARG A 108 -7.61 -6.97 -14.43
CA ARG A 108 -7.45 -7.82 -13.26
C ARG A 108 -8.22 -7.30 -12.05
N PHE A 109 -8.10 -6.01 -11.73
CA PHE A 109 -8.55 -5.48 -10.43
C PHE A 109 -9.99 -4.94 -10.43
N LEU A 110 -10.67 -4.92 -11.59
CA LEU A 110 -12.10 -4.65 -11.69
C LEU A 110 -12.80 -5.78 -12.46
N LEU A 111 -12.49 -6.00 -13.74
CA LEU A 111 -13.22 -6.97 -14.58
C LEU A 111 -13.17 -8.38 -13.99
N HIS A 112 -12.00 -8.86 -13.60
CA HIS A 112 -11.82 -10.20 -13.01
C HIS A 112 -12.10 -10.22 -11.51
N GLY A 113 -11.53 -9.27 -10.74
CA GLY A 113 -11.59 -9.27 -9.27
C GLY A 113 -12.96 -8.92 -8.69
N ASN A 114 -13.76 -8.12 -9.40
CA ASN A 114 -15.09 -7.66 -8.98
C ASN A 114 -16.12 -7.74 -10.14
N PRO A 115 -16.46 -8.95 -10.60
CA PRO A 115 -17.29 -9.13 -11.80
C PRO A 115 -18.67 -8.49 -11.68
N LYS A 116 -19.25 -8.41 -10.48
CA LYS A 116 -20.56 -7.76 -10.27
C LYS A 116 -20.48 -6.25 -10.51
N LEU A 117 -19.42 -5.61 -10.01
CA LEU A 117 -19.18 -4.17 -10.26
C LEU A 117 -18.84 -3.95 -11.74
N ALA A 118 -18.03 -4.82 -12.34
CA ALA A 118 -17.69 -4.73 -13.75
C ALA A 118 -18.93 -4.83 -14.66
N ALA A 119 -19.82 -5.78 -14.38
CA ALA A 119 -21.07 -5.91 -15.10
C ALA A 119 -21.97 -4.66 -14.97
N TRP A 120 -22.07 -4.11 -13.77
CA TRP A 120 -22.81 -2.87 -13.51
C TRP A 120 -22.21 -1.66 -14.24
N VAL A 121 -20.88 -1.54 -14.25
CA VAL A 121 -20.18 -0.49 -15.01
C VAL A 121 -20.47 -0.61 -16.49
N THR A 122 -20.37 -1.83 -17.03
CA THR A 122 -20.64 -2.10 -18.46
C THR A 122 -22.10 -1.80 -18.84
N ASP A 123 -23.05 -2.13 -17.96
CA ASP A 123 -24.49 -1.78 -18.16
C ASP A 123 -24.69 -0.26 -18.26
N LYS A 124 -23.99 0.53 -17.44
CA LYS A 124 -24.15 1.99 -17.39
C LYS A 124 -23.45 2.73 -18.52
N ILE A 125 -22.25 2.31 -18.93
CA ILE A 125 -21.37 3.10 -19.81
C ILE A 125 -20.80 2.35 -21.02
N GLY A 126 -21.19 1.08 -21.23
CA GLY A 126 -20.61 0.21 -22.27
C GLY A 126 -19.29 -0.42 -21.82
N ASP A 127 -18.65 -1.19 -22.68
CA ASP A 127 -17.46 -2.01 -22.38
C ASP A 127 -16.11 -1.36 -22.77
N GLU A 128 -16.12 -0.19 -23.38
CA GLU A 128 -14.90 0.51 -23.81
C GLU A 128 -13.87 0.71 -22.66
N TRP A 129 -14.35 0.84 -21.41
CA TRP A 129 -13.48 1.01 -20.23
C TRP A 129 -12.53 -0.18 -20.01
N ILE A 130 -12.84 -1.37 -20.57
CA ILE A 130 -12.01 -2.57 -20.44
C ILE A 130 -10.64 -2.37 -21.09
N THR A 131 -10.61 -1.68 -22.23
CA THR A 131 -9.39 -1.37 -22.97
C THR A 131 -8.87 0.03 -22.71
N ASP A 132 -9.75 0.99 -22.44
CA ASP A 132 -9.42 2.38 -22.13
C ASP A 132 -10.06 2.82 -20.81
N LEU A 133 -9.30 2.77 -19.71
CA LEU A 133 -9.79 3.11 -18.37
C LEU A 133 -10.31 4.56 -18.28
N SER A 134 -9.90 5.47 -19.16
CA SER A 134 -10.40 6.85 -19.14
C SER A 134 -11.91 6.94 -19.36
N LYS A 135 -12.49 5.97 -20.04
CA LYS A 135 -13.96 5.89 -20.28
C LYS A 135 -14.78 5.72 -19.00
N ILE A 136 -14.16 5.30 -17.89
CA ILE A 136 -14.85 5.16 -16.60
C ILE A 136 -15.38 6.50 -16.08
N ASP A 137 -14.86 7.63 -16.54
CA ASP A 137 -15.35 8.97 -16.21
C ASP A 137 -16.80 9.21 -16.65
N LYS A 138 -17.30 8.46 -17.64
CA LYS A 138 -18.72 8.48 -18.04
C LYS A 138 -19.66 8.15 -16.86
N LEU A 139 -19.17 7.46 -15.80
CA LEU A 139 -19.96 7.20 -14.60
C LEU A 139 -20.29 8.46 -13.79
N SER A 140 -19.62 9.57 -14.02
CA SER A 140 -19.85 10.84 -13.30
C SER A 140 -21.29 11.34 -13.41
N VAL A 141 -21.99 11.04 -14.51
CA VAL A 141 -23.39 11.45 -14.71
C VAL A 141 -24.37 10.77 -13.75
N PHE A 142 -23.98 9.62 -13.16
CA PHE A 142 -24.80 8.85 -12.22
C PHE A 142 -24.54 9.19 -10.75
N VAL A 143 -23.67 10.17 -10.45
CA VAL A 143 -23.24 10.47 -9.07
C VAL A 143 -24.41 10.81 -8.16
N ASP A 144 -25.40 11.54 -8.66
CA ASP A 144 -26.57 11.97 -7.90
C ASP A 144 -27.82 11.07 -8.13
N ASP A 145 -27.70 10.03 -8.98
CA ASP A 145 -28.76 9.04 -9.21
C ASP A 145 -28.92 8.09 -8.02
N LYS A 146 -30.02 8.21 -7.31
CA LYS A 146 -30.33 7.37 -6.11
C LYS A 146 -30.41 5.88 -6.41
N LYS A 147 -30.92 5.51 -7.60
CA LYS A 147 -30.99 4.13 -8.02
C LYS A 147 -29.59 3.55 -8.25
N ALA A 148 -28.76 4.26 -9.00
CA ALA A 148 -27.37 3.86 -9.24
C ALA A 148 -26.56 3.74 -7.93
N GLN A 149 -26.75 4.69 -6.99
CA GLN A 149 -26.16 4.61 -5.65
C GLN A 149 -26.58 3.35 -4.89
N GLN A 150 -27.89 3.00 -4.94
CA GLN A 150 -28.40 1.82 -4.25
C GLN A 150 -27.90 0.51 -4.88
N GLU A 151 -27.85 0.45 -6.20
CA GLU A 151 -27.30 -0.70 -6.94
C GLU A 151 -25.83 -0.91 -6.57
N PHE A 152 -25.03 0.15 -6.56
CA PHE A 152 -23.62 0.11 -6.16
C PHE A 152 -23.45 -0.39 -4.72
N MET A 153 -24.23 0.14 -3.77
CA MET A 153 -24.17 -0.28 -2.37
C MET A 153 -24.56 -1.75 -2.18
N ASN A 154 -25.53 -2.23 -2.95
CA ASN A 154 -25.91 -3.65 -2.93
C ASN A 154 -24.76 -4.55 -3.44
N ILE A 155 -24.08 -4.16 -4.52
CA ILE A 155 -22.91 -4.88 -5.02
C ILE A 155 -21.79 -4.90 -3.95
N LYS A 156 -21.53 -3.76 -3.31
CA LYS A 156 -20.57 -3.66 -2.22
C LYS A 156 -20.92 -4.62 -1.08
N PHE A 157 -22.17 -4.62 -0.64
CA PHE A 157 -22.64 -5.51 0.42
C PHE A 157 -22.46 -7.00 0.07
N GLN A 158 -22.77 -7.40 -1.17
CA GLN A 158 -22.56 -8.78 -1.61
C GLN A 158 -21.07 -9.18 -1.58
N ASN A 159 -20.16 -8.26 -1.93
CA ASN A 159 -18.73 -8.50 -1.81
C ASN A 159 -18.28 -8.62 -0.34
N LYS A 160 -18.89 -7.83 0.57
CA LYS A 160 -18.63 -7.92 2.02
C LYS A 160 -19.10 -9.27 2.59
N VAL A 161 -20.27 -9.75 2.17
CA VAL A 161 -20.75 -11.10 2.52
C VAL A 161 -19.76 -12.18 2.06
N ARG A 162 -19.26 -12.06 0.81
CA ARG A 162 -18.24 -12.98 0.26
C ARG A 162 -16.95 -12.97 1.11
N LEU A 163 -16.46 -11.79 1.49
CA LEU A 163 -15.26 -11.68 2.32
C LEU A 163 -15.51 -12.19 3.74
N ALA A 164 -16.66 -11.89 4.34
CA ALA A 164 -17.04 -12.40 5.66
C ALA A 164 -17.06 -13.94 5.71
N LYS A 165 -17.62 -14.56 4.67
CA LYS A 165 -17.58 -16.03 4.50
C LYS A 165 -16.14 -16.54 4.40
N TYR A 166 -15.29 -15.91 3.60
CA TYR A 166 -13.88 -16.25 3.46
C TYR A 166 -13.16 -16.16 4.82
N ILE A 167 -13.37 -15.09 5.59
CA ILE A 167 -12.78 -14.87 6.92
C ILE A 167 -13.25 -15.97 7.90
N LYS A 168 -14.53 -16.32 7.90
CA LYS A 168 -15.05 -17.40 8.76
C LYS A 168 -14.39 -18.75 8.43
N GLU A 169 -14.26 -19.09 7.14
CA GLU A 169 -13.70 -20.36 6.68
C GLU A 169 -12.18 -20.49 6.96
N HIS A 170 -11.42 -19.39 6.85
CA HIS A 170 -9.96 -19.42 6.94
C HIS A 170 -9.40 -18.94 8.28
N ASN A 171 -10.11 -18.05 8.97
CA ASN A 171 -9.66 -17.46 10.23
C ASN A 171 -10.54 -17.87 11.43
N GLY A 172 -11.68 -18.52 11.21
CA GLY A 172 -12.62 -18.91 12.27
C GLY A 172 -13.35 -17.74 12.92
N VAL A 173 -13.25 -16.53 12.40
CA VAL A 173 -13.85 -15.32 12.97
C VAL A 173 -15.12 -14.95 12.23
N GLU A 174 -16.21 -14.78 12.99
CA GLU A 174 -17.46 -14.22 12.43
C GLU A 174 -17.38 -12.69 12.43
N VAL A 175 -17.64 -12.11 11.27
CA VAL A 175 -17.69 -10.66 11.07
C VAL A 175 -19.01 -10.25 10.47
N ASP A 176 -19.57 -9.13 10.93
CA ASP A 176 -20.81 -8.57 10.40
C ASP A 176 -20.54 -7.84 9.07
N PRO A 177 -21.15 -8.27 7.94
CA PRO A 177 -21.03 -7.57 6.66
C PRO A 177 -21.60 -6.13 6.67
N HIS A 178 -22.44 -5.78 7.66
CA HIS A 178 -22.92 -4.41 7.81
C HIS A 178 -21.88 -3.49 8.48
N SER A 179 -20.94 -4.03 9.26
CA SER A 179 -19.87 -3.23 9.88
C SER A 179 -18.98 -2.55 8.84
N ILE A 180 -18.32 -1.45 9.18
CA ILE A 180 -17.31 -0.82 8.30
C ILE A 180 -16.11 -1.76 8.17
N PHE A 181 -15.78 -2.19 6.95
CA PHE A 181 -14.56 -2.95 6.66
C PHE A 181 -13.39 -2.00 6.45
N ASP A 182 -12.59 -1.84 7.51
CA ASP A 182 -11.39 -1.00 7.56
C ASP A 182 -10.15 -1.86 7.29
N VAL A 183 -9.45 -1.60 6.19
CA VAL A 183 -8.50 -2.54 5.62
C VAL A 183 -7.09 -1.95 5.52
N GLN A 184 -6.13 -2.65 6.10
CA GLN A 184 -4.69 -2.40 5.91
C GLN A 184 -3.98 -3.66 5.45
N VAL A 185 -3.94 -3.89 4.14
CA VAL A 185 -3.29 -5.06 3.53
C VAL A 185 -2.11 -4.64 2.66
N LYS A 186 -0.91 -4.93 3.15
CA LYS A 186 0.38 -4.62 2.51
C LYS A 186 1.52 -5.35 3.21
N ARG A 187 2.70 -5.49 2.59
CA ARG A 187 3.88 -6.02 3.28
C ARG A 187 4.08 -5.30 4.61
N LEU A 188 4.42 -6.03 5.66
CA LEU A 188 4.68 -5.41 6.95
C LEU A 188 6.05 -4.74 6.95
N HIS A 189 6.04 -3.46 7.30
CA HIS A 189 7.24 -2.66 7.44
C HIS A 189 6.97 -1.48 8.39
N GLU A 190 7.96 -1.08 9.20
CA GLU A 190 7.78 -0.01 10.19
C GLU A 190 7.27 1.28 9.55
N TYR A 191 7.79 1.68 8.38
CA TYR A 191 7.35 2.91 7.72
C TYR A 191 5.90 2.86 7.19
N LYS A 192 5.31 1.67 7.03
CA LYS A 192 3.89 1.51 6.63
C LYS A 192 2.93 1.66 7.80
N ARG A 193 3.47 1.72 9.01
CA ARG A 193 2.80 2.08 10.27
C ARG A 193 1.63 1.18 10.66
N GLN A 194 1.68 -0.13 10.37
CA GLN A 194 0.68 -1.09 10.87
C GLN A 194 0.63 -1.08 12.41
N LEU A 195 1.76 -0.82 13.07
CA LEU A 195 1.80 -0.62 14.52
C LEU A 195 0.89 0.53 14.97
N LEU A 196 0.92 1.67 14.27
CA LEU A 196 0.06 2.80 14.60
C LEU A 196 -1.42 2.44 14.49
N ASN A 197 -1.79 1.67 13.47
CA ASN A 197 -3.18 1.24 13.27
C ASN A 197 -3.64 0.29 14.38
N ILE A 198 -2.83 -0.71 14.76
CA ILE A 198 -3.24 -1.59 15.87
C ILE A 198 -3.28 -0.87 17.22
N LEU A 199 -2.42 0.11 17.45
CA LEU A 199 -2.52 0.98 18.64
C LEU A 199 -3.80 1.82 18.65
N HIS A 200 -4.26 2.28 17.47
CA HIS A 200 -5.55 2.93 17.33
C HIS A 200 -6.72 2.00 17.67
N VAL A 201 -6.67 0.75 17.21
CA VAL A 201 -7.67 -0.27 17.59
C VAL A 201 -7.70 -0.48 19.09
N MET A 202 -6.53 -0.61 19.73
CA MET A 202 -6.43 -0.73 21.20
C MET A 202 -7.01 0.50 21.92
N TYR A 203 -6.76 1.70 21.39
CA TYR A 203 -7.34 2.94 21.92
C TYR A 203 -8.88 2.89 21.86
N LEU A 204 -9.46 2.57 20.70
CA LEU A 204 -10.91 2.48 20.54
C LEU A 204 -11.53 1.41 21.47
N TYR A 205 -10.89 0.25 21.56
CA TYR A 205 -11.30 -0.80 22.50
C TYR A 205 -11.33 -0.30 23.94
N ASN A 206 -10.28 0.38 24.39
CA ASN A 206 -10.22 0.94 25.73
C ASN A 206 -11.28 2.04 25.96
N GLN A 207 -11.63 2.84 24.94
CA GLN A 207 -12.73 3.81 25.03
C GLN A 207 -14.09 3.11 25.22
N LEU A 208 -14.34 2.04 24.45
CA LEU A 208 -15.56 1.22 24.61
C LEU A 208 -15.65 0.56 25.99
N LYS A 209 -14.52 0.08 26.52
CA LYS A 209 -14.46 -0.49 27.90
C LYS A 209 -14.80 0.55 28.97
N LYS A 210 -14.35 1.79 28.80
CA LYS A 210 -14.64 2.89 29.73
C LYS A 210 -16.06 3.42 29.59
N ASN A 211 -16.60 3.43 28.38
CA ASN A 211 -17.93 3.91 28.05
C ASN A 211 -18.64 2.94 27.09
N PRO A 212 -19.25 1.86 27.59
CA PRO A 212 -19.96 0.89 26.76
C PRO A 212 -21.11 1.48 25.94
N GLY A 213 -21.72 2.58 26.42
CA GLY A 213 -22.77 3.32 25.71
C GLY A 213 -22.27 4.26 24.62
N MET A 214 -20.97 4.26 24.32
CA MET A 214 -20.43 5.11 23.25
C MET A 214 -21.09 4.79 21.90
N ASP A 215 -21.61 5.84 21.24
CA ASP A 215 -22.17 5.71 19.91
C ASP A 215 -21.04 5.51 18.90
N MET A 216 -20.80 4.26 18.57
CA MET A 216 -19.80 3.83 17.59
C MET A 216 -20.43 2.84 16.63
N TYR A 217 -20.36 3.17 15.33
CA TYR A 217 -20.79 2.25 14.29
C TYR A 217 -19.85 1.02 14.24
N PRO A 218 -20.38 -0.22 14.15
CA PRO A 218 -19.56 -1.42 14.16
C PRO A 218 -18.47 -1.39 13.08
N ARG A 219 -17.25 -1.78 13.44
CA ARG A 219 -16.07 -1.75 12.56
C ARG A 219 -15.28 -3.04 12.65
N THR A 220 -14.97 -3.60 11.50
CA THR A 220 -14.08 -4.75 11.33
C THR A 220 -12.74 -4.28 10.77
N PHE A 221 -11.69 -4.35 11.58
CA PHE A 221 -10.32 -4.05 11.16
C PHE A 221 -9.69 -5.29 10.55
N ILE A 222 -9.33 -5.19 9.26
CA ILE A 222 -8.79 -6.29 8.48
C ILE A 222 -7.34 -6.00 8.13
N PHE A 223 -6.43 -6.74 8.74
CA PHE A 223 -5.01 -6.73 8.43
C PHE A 223 -4.63 -7.88 7.52
N GLY A 224 -3.62 -7.68 6.68
CA GLY A 224 -3.01 -8.74 5.90
C GLY A 224 -1.60 -8.34 5.51
N ALA A 225 -0.63 -9.17 5.88
CA ALA A 225 0.77 -8.84 5.67
C ALA A 225 1.64 -10.10 5.56
N LYS A 226 2.85 -9.89 5.04
CA LYS A 226 3.98 -10.81 5.17
C LYS A 226 5.19 -10.03 5.65
N ALA A 227 6.01 -10.65 6.50
CA ALA A 227 7.28 -10.11 6.94
C ALA A 227 8.43 -11.01 6.43
N SER A 228 9.59 -10.43 6.14
CA SER A 228 10.79 -11.22 5.88
C SER A 228 11.20 -12.01 7.12
N ALA A 229 11.83 -13.17 6.92
CA ALA A 229 12.14 -14.12 8.01
C ALA A 229 13.00 -13.50 9.14
N GLY A 230 13.96 -12.64 8.78
CA GLY A 230 14.85 -11.96 9.74
C GLY A 230 14.29 -10.71 10.39
N TYR A 231 13.13 -10.20 9.94
CA TYR A 231 12.59 -8.93 10.42
C TYR A 231 11.83 -9.10 11.74
N ARG A 232 12.56 -9.18 12.85
CA ARG A 232 12.00 -9.47 14.19
C ARG A 232 10.88 -8.51 14.59
N ARG A 233 11.05 -7.18 14.38
CA ARG A 233 10.01 -6.17 14.71
C ARG A 233 8.73 -6.38 13.91
N ALA A 234 8.84 -6.65 12.60
CA ALA A 234 7.69 -6.92 11.78
C ALA A 234 6.91 -8.15 12.28
N LYS A 235 7.61 -9.23 12.65
CA LYS A 235 7.00 -10.43 13.23
C LYS A 235 6.35 -10.14 14.59
N ALA A 236 6.96 -9.30 15.42
CA ALA A 236 6.38 -8.87 16.70
C ALA A 236 5.08 -8.07 16.50
N ILE A 237 5.02 -7.21 15.47
CA ILE A 237 3.79 -6.46 15.13
C ILE A 237 2.68 -7.42 14.68
N ILE A 238 2.98 -8.44 13.85
CA ILE A 238 2.01 -9.46 13.48
C ILE A 238 1.48 -10.19 14.72
N LYS A 239 2.37 -10.57 15.63
CA LYS A 239 1.98 -11.20 16.90
C LYS A 239 1.07 -10.27 17.73
N LEU A 240 1.41 -8.98 17.85
CA LEU A 240 0.59 -8.00 18.56
C LEU A 240 -0.82 -7.90 17.96
N ILE A 241 -0.93 -7.81 16.62
CA ILE A 241 -2.24 -7.75 15.94
C ILE A 241 -3.09 -8.98 16.31
N ASN A 242 -2.51 -10.18 16.24
CA ASN A 242 -3.24 -11.41 16.60
C ASN A 242 -3.61 -11.45 18.09
N SER A 243 -2.68 -11.07 19.00
CA SER A 243 -2.98 -11.03 20.44
C SER A 243 -4.08 -10.01 20.78
N VAL A 244 -4.13 -8.87 20.10
CA VAL A 244 -5.22 -7.89 20.24
C VAL A 244 -6.52 -8.47 19.68
N ALA A 245 -6.46 -9.17 18.54
CA ALA A 245 -7.61 -9.83 17.95
C ALA A 245 -8.23 -10.87 18.93
N ASP A 246 -7.38 -11.69 19.56
CA ASP A 246 -7.82 -12.69 20.55
C ASP A 246 -8.55 -12.05 21.73
N VAL A 247 -8.08 -10.92 22.23
CA VAL A 247 -8.73 -10.19 23.34
C VAL A 247 -10.03 -9.53 22.87
N VAL A 248 -9.96 -8.73 21.81
CA VAL A 248 -11.08 -7.89 21.35
C VAL A 248 -12.23 -8.74 20.82
N ASN A 249 -11.94 -9.78 20.05
CA ASN A 249 -12.96 -10.61 19.41
C ASN A 249 -13.76 -11.45 20.41
N ASN A 250 -13.17 -11.79 21.57
CA ASN A 250 -13.80 -12.61 22.61
C ASN A 250 -14.40 -11.79 23.76
N ASP A 251 -14.29 -10.47 23.73
CA ASP A 251 -14.87 -9.62 24.77
C ASP A 251 -16.34 -9.28 24.46
N ALA A 252 -17.25 -9.95 25.15
CA ALA A 252 -18.70 -9.72 25.00
C ALA A 252 -19.14 -8.31 25.47
N SER A 253 -18.37 -7.65 26.32
CA SER A 253 -18.75 -6.35 26.89
C SER A 253 -18.75 -5.20 25.89
N ILE A 254 -18.12 -5.36 24.72
CA ILE A 254 -18.11 -4.37 23.63
C ILE A 254 -19.16 -4.67 22.55
N GLU A 255 -20.04 -5.66 22.76
CA GLU A 255 -21.18 -6.01 21.91
C GLU A 255 -20.79 -6.23 20.42
N GLY A 256 -19.57 -6.68 20.16
CA GLY A 256 -19.07 -6.88 18.80
C GLY A 256 -18.85 -5.59 17.99
N LYS A 257 -18.88 -4.42 18.62
CA LYS A 257 -18.65 -3.12 17.94
C LYS A 257 -17.28 -3.04 17.24
N ILE A 258 -16.29 -3.79 17.73
CA ILE A 258 -14.99 -3.93 17.06
C ILE A 258 -14.71 -5.43 16.84
N LYS A 259 -14.28 -5.76 15.63
CA LYS A 259 -13.66 -7.04 15.29
C LYS A 259 -12.29 -6.78 14.65
N VAL A 260 -11.34 -7.66 14.92
CA VAL A 260 -9.98 -7.59 14.38
C VAL A 260 -9.66 -8.92 13.69
N VAL A 261 -9.22 -8.85 12.44
CA VAL A 261 -8.88 -10.04 11.65
C VAL A 261 -7.51 -9.85 11.02
N PHE A 262 -6.65 -10.86 11.12
CA PHE A 262 -5.40 -10.91 10.39
C PHE A 262 -5.49 -12.00 9.31
N ILE A 263 -5.63 -11.61 8.05
CA ILE A 263 -5.65 -12.55 6.92
C ILE A 263 -4.22 -13.01 6.66
N GLU A 264 -3.97 -14.27 6.91
CA GLU A 264 -2.66 -14.89 6.69
C GLU A 264 -2.34 -15.06 5.20
N ASN A 265 -1.06 -15.17 4.93
CA ASN A 265 -0.53 -15.38 3.57
C ASN A 265 -1.12 -14.42 2.52
N TYR A 266 -1.24 -13.14 2.87
CA TYR A 266 -1.76 -12.13 1.95
C TYR A 266 -1.01 -12.15 0.61
N ARG A 267 -1.76 -12.34 -0.46
CA ARG A 267 -1.30 -12.46 -1.84
C ARG A 267 -2.33 -11.90 -2.81
N VAL A 268 -2.01 -11.86 -4.10
CA VAL A 268 -2.88 -11.23 -5.10
C VAL A 268 -4.28 -11.84 -5.20
N SER A 269 -4.42 -13.16 -5.02
CA SER A 269 -5.72 -13.82 -5.03
C SER A 269 -6.61 -13.44 -3.83
N ASN A 270 -6.01 -13.22 -2.63
CA ASN A 270 -6.73 -12.68 -1.48
C ASN A 270 -7.08 -11.20 -1.71
N ALA A 271 -6.15 -10.45 -2.32
CA ALA A 271 -6.33 -9.03 -2.60
C ALA A 271 -7.56 -8.74 -3.45
N GLU A 272 -7.84 -9.56 -4.45
CA GLU A 272 -9.02 -9.42 -5.34
C GLU A 272 -10.33 -9.44 -4.56
N ILE A 273 -10.46 -10.33 -3.57
CA ILE A 273 -11.66 -10.41 -2.71
C ILE A 273 -11.71 -9.21 -1.75
N ILE A 274 -10.57 -8.86 -1.16
CA ILE A 274 -10.46 -7.81 -0.14
C ILE A 274 -10.74 -6.44 -0.75
N PHE A 275 -10.16 -6.12 -1.92
CA PHE A 275 -10.35 -4.81 -2.57
C PHE A 275 -11.82 -4.58 -2.95
N ALA A 276 -12.53 -5.61 -3.40
CA ALA A 276 -13.94 -5.51 -3.75
C ALA A 276 -14.84 -5.22 -2.54
N ALA A 277 -14.47 -5.75 -1.36
CA ALA A 277 -15.28 -5.72 -0.14
C ALA A 277 -14.97 -4.56 0.81
N ALA A 278 -13.78 -3.96 0.73
CA ALA A 278 -13.36 -2.91 1.66
C ALA A 278 -14.25 -1.65 1.55
N ASP A 279 -14.42 -0.98 2.69
CA ASP A 279 -15.07 0.33 2.79
C ASP A 279 -14.03 1.44 2.95
N VAL A 280 -13.03 1.19 3.81
CA VAL A 280 -11.92 2.10 4.09
C VAL A 280 -10.60 1.38 3.83
N SER A 281 -9.64 2.08 3.28
CA SER A 281 -8.28 1.59 3.06
C SER A 281 -7.26 2.48 3.75
N GLU A 282 -6.51 1.90 4.70
CA GLU A 282 -5.48 2.59 5.46
C GLU A 282 -4.20 2.80 4.64
N GLN A 283 -3.95 4.06 4.26
CA GLN A 283 -2.78 4.50 3.49
C GLN A 283 -1.95 5.49 4.32
N ILE A 284 -1.44 5.02 5.45
CA ILE A 284 -0.83 5.81 6.51
C ILE A 284 0.71 5.71 6.57
N SER A 285 1.37 5.32 5.48
CA SER A 285 2.84 5.25 5.42
C SER A 285 3.50 6.60 5.76
N THR A 286 4.71 6.54 6.35
CA THR A 286 5.49 7.74 6.61
C THR A 286 5.77 8.51 5.31
N ALA A 287 5.67 9.83 5.37
CA ALA A 287 5.93 10.72 4.25
C ALA A 287 7.28 10.41 3.57
N SER A 288 7.33 10.50 2.25
CA SER A 288 8.51 10.23 1.39
C SER A 288 9.06 8.80 1.41
N LYS A 289 8.59 7.89 2.28
CA LYS A 289 9.09 6.50 2.35
C LYS A 289 8.35 5.54 1.41
N GLU A 290 7.07 5.77 1.13
CA GLU A 290 6.29 5.02 0.13
C GLU A 290 6.45 5.68 -1.24
N ALA A 291 7.02 4.97 -2.21
CA ALA A 291 7.35 5.51 -3.51
C ALA A 291 6.12 5.94 -4.33
N SER A 292 5.20 5.03 -4.54
CA SER A 292 3.96 5.27 -5.28
C SER A 292 2.79 4.53 -4.65
N GLY A 293 3.01 3.27 -4.25
CA GLY A 293 1.94 2.38 -3.82
C GLY A 293 0.91 2.12 -4.93
N THR A 294 0.52 0.88 -5.13
CA THR A 294 -0.52 0.51 -6.10
C THR A 294 -1.81 0.04 -5.43
N GLY A 295 -1.77 -0.24 -4.14
CA GLY A 295 -2.93 -0.67 -3.36
C GLY A 295 -4.04 0.38 -3.35
N ASN A 296 -3.69 1.65 -3.13
CA ASN A 296 -4.63 2.78 -3.17
C ASN A 296 -5.41 2.83 -4.49
N MET A 297 -4.74 2.69 -5.64
CA MET A 297 -5.38 2.70 -6.95
C MET A 297 -6.38 1.53 -7.10
N LYS A 298 -6.01 0.33 -6.61
CA LYS A 298 -6.86 -0.86 -6.65
C LYS A 298 -8.09 -0.72 -5.75
N PHE A 299 -7.93 -0.17 -4.56
CA PHE A 299 -9.02 0.15 -3.66
C PHE A 299 -9.96 1.19 -4.29
N MET A 300 -9.42 2.31 -4.80
CA MET A 300 -10.22 3.36 -5.44
C MET A 300 -11.00 2.83 -6.65
N LEU A 301 -10.40 1.98 -7.48
CA LEU A 301 -11.06 1.34 -8.63
C LEU A 301 -12.24 0.44 -8.21
N ASN A 302 -12.27 -0.02 -6.96
CA ASN A 302 -13.37 -0.79 -6.37
C ASN A 302 -14.28 0.07 -5.47
N GLY A 303 -14.21 1.39 -5.59
CA GLY A 303 -15.06 2.30 -4.84
C GLY A 303 -14.76 2.36 -3.34
N VAL A 304 -13.52 2.14 -2.95
CA VAL A 304 -13.08 2.21 -1.55
C VAL A 304 -12.46 3.56 -1.27
N ARG A 305 -12.81 4.16 -0.12
CA ARG A 305 -12.22 5.42 0.31
C ARG A 305 -10.83 5.19 0.93
N PRO A 306 -9.74 5.74 0.35
CA PRO A 306 -8.45 5.71 1.02
C PRO A 306 -8.43 6.73 2.16
N PHE A 307 -8.01 6.30 3.34
CA PHE A 307 -7.66 7.19 4.43
C PHE A 307 -6.18 7.59 4.27
N MET A 308 -5.94 8.85 3.91
CA MET A 308 -4.60 9.41 3.67
C MET A 308 -4.41 10.69 4.47
N PRO A 309 -3.65 10.68 5.57
CA PRO A 309 -3.53 11.84 6.47
C PRO A 309 -2.90 13.09 5.84
N GLN A 310 -2.06 12.99 4.80
CA GLN A 310 -1.33 14.16 4.27
C GLN A 310 -0.75 14.03 2.85
N PHE A 311 -1.24 13.15 1.97
CA PHE A 311 -0.67 13.05 0.62
C PHE A 311 -1.65 13.44 -0.48
N ARG A 312 -1.33 14.55 -1.17
CA ARG A 312 -1.69 14.71 -2.58
C ARG A 312 -0.82 13.74 -3.38
N THR A 313 -1.22 12.46 -3.44
CA THR A 313 -0.66 11.58 -4.47
C THR A 313 -1.16 12.09 -5.81
N SER A 314 -0.27 12.15 -6.79
CA SER A 314 -0.62 12.33 -8.19
C SER A 314 -1.39 11.10 -8.70
N THR A 315 -2.56 10.83 -8.08
CA THR A 315 -3.50 9.87 -8.62
C THR A 315 -4.10 10.47 -9.87
N SER A 316 -4.01 9.74 -10.94
CA SER A 316 -4.53 10.09 -12.26
C SER A 316 -5.95 10.68 -12.15
N PHE A 317 -6.20 11.77 -12.84
CA PHE A 317 -7.45 12.53 -12.90
C PHE A 317 -8.68 11.65 -13.19
N CYS A 318 -8.49 10.54 -13.91
CA CYS A 318 -9.54 9.59 -14.29
C CYS A 318 -10.25 8.87 -13.14
N LEU A 319 -9.60 8.70 -11.98
CA LEU A 319 -10.23 8.07 -10.82
C LEU A 319 -10.99 9.06 -9.95
N HIS A 320 -10.86 10.36 -10.21
CA HIS A 320 -11.50 11.40 -9.39
C HIS A 320 -13.04 11.38 -9.48
N SER A 321 -13.59 11.17 -10.66
CA SER A 321 -15.04 11.12 -10.90
C SER A 321 -15.68 9.88 -10.27
N PHE A 322 -15.03 8.71 -10.40
CA PHE A 322 -15.48 7.50 -9.72
C PHE A 322 -15.39 7.62 -8.20
N PHE A 323 -14.35 8.29 -7.71
CA PHE A 323 -14.17 8.60 -6.30
C PHE A 323 -15.24 9.59 -5.78
N SER A 324 -15.62 10.58 -6.57
CA SER A 324 -16.71 11.52 -6.23
C SER A 324 -18.06 10.81 -6.11
N PHE A 325 -18.31 9.83 -6.98
CA PHE A 325 -19.48 8.96 -6.88
C PHE A 325 -19.53 8.20 -5.55
N CYS A 326 -18.41 7.65 -5.11
CA CYS A 326 -18.33 6.91 -3.85
C CYS A 326 -18.31 7.82 -2.61
N SER A 327 -17.68 9.00 -2.67
CA SER A 327 -17.40 9.84 -1.49
C SER A 327 -18.60 10.64 -0.98
N ARG A 328 -19.52 11.08 -1.85
CA ARG A 328 -20.65 11.94 -1.43
C ARG A 328 -21.61 11.24 -0.49
N ARG A 329 -21.84 9.95 -0.63
CA ARG A 329 -22.73 9.19 0.27
C ARG A 329 -22.07 8.77 1.59
N TRP A 330 -20.76 8.56 1.59
CA TRP A 330 -20.01 8.27 2.80
C TRP A 330 -19.95 9.43 3.80
N GLN A 331 -20.07 10.69 3.33
CA GLN A 331 -20.19 11.85 4.22
C GLN A 331 -21.45 11.80 5.09
N MET A 332 -22.48 11.08 4.68
CA MET A 332 -23.70 10.90 5.48
C MET A 332 -23.57 9.80 6.55
N CYS A 333 -22.72 8.79 6.32
CA CYS A 333 -22.50 7.69 7.28
C CYS A 333 -21.34 7.93 8.25
N ILE A 334 -20.36 8.81 7.91
CA ILE A 334 -19.21 9.14 8.75
C ILE A 334 -19.39 10.58 9.31
N ARG A 335 -20.53 10.89 9.86
CA ARG A 335 -20.70 12.04 10.78
C ARG A 335 -20.19 11.70 12.19
N ASP A 336 -19.43 10.62 12.31
CA ASP A 336 -18.94 10.18 13.60
C ASP A 336 -17.72 11.00 14.03
N SER A 337 -17.88 11.68 15.17
CA SER A 337 -16.95 12.60 15.82
C SER A 337 -15.54 12.03 16.09
N THR A 338 -15.37 10.72 16.02
CA THR A 338 -14.11 10.02 16.31
C THR A 338 -13.02 10.21 15.24
N ILE A 339 -13.39 10.42 13.97
CA ILE A 339 -12.40 10.67 12.90
C ILE A 339 -11.87 12.11 12.95
N THR A 340 -12.72 13.06 13.36
CA THR A 340 -12.33 14.48 13.51
C THR A 340 -11.37 14.68 14.69
N ALA A 341 -11.53 13.93 15.78
CA ALA A 341 -10.63 13.99 16.94
C ALA A 341 -9.21 13.46 16.62
N PHE A 342 -9.09 12.47 15.72
CA PHE A 342 -7.77 11.94 15.31
C PHE A 342 -7.02 12.91 14.37
N LEU A 343 -7.73 13.71 13.58
CA LEU A 343 -7.12 14.75 12.73
C LEU A 343 -6.54 15.91 13.54
N SER A 344 -7.13 16.23 14.70
CA SER A 344 -6.60 17.28 15.60
C SER A 344 -5.37 16.83 16.38
N PHE A 345 -5.21 15.53 16.67
CA PHE A 345 -4.06 15.01 17.40
C PHE A 345 -2.80 14.88 16.53
N SER A 346 -2.94 14.73 15.21
CA SER A 346 -1.79 14.66 14.28
C SER A 346 -1.29 16.01 13.80
N ALA A 347 -1.99 17.11 14.10
CA ALA A 347 -1.60 18.48 13.73
C ALA A 347 -0.81 19.19 14.85
N SER A 348 -0.70 18.58 16.04
CA SER A 348 -0.05 19.16 17.22
C SER A 348 1.14 18.31 17.76
N ALA A 349 1.67 17.37 16.97
CA ALA A 349 2.87 16.59 17.31
C ALA A 349 3.93 16.64 16.19
#